data_fe12cefe824a9cd62687ddc1b032a9d4
#
_entry.id   fe12cefe824a9cd62687ddc1b032a9d4
#
_cell.length_a   1.000
_cell.length_b   1.000
_cell.length_c   1.000
_cell.angle_alpha   90.00
_cell.angle_beta   90.00
_cell.angle_gamma   90.00
#
_symmetry.space_group_name_H-M   'P 1'
#
loop_
_entity.id
_entity.type
_entity.pdbx_description
1 polymer ?
#
loop_
_entity_poly.entity_id
_entity_poly.type
_entity_poly.pdbx_seq_one_letter_code
_entity_poly.pdbx_strand_id
1 'polypeptide(L)'
;DDVESRGLRDVYKRQGDEVIIDIWGASENTIRQTISPEGTILVRGLGPVHLSGMTVKEANSFLQREFSKIYSGISGTEPNSEIKLTLGDIRTIQINIMGEVSVPGTYTLSAFSTVFHALYRAGGVNRIGSLRSIKVVRDGKTFADLDVYDFIMKGKMKDDIRLQEGDVIIVDPYQSLVEIVGKVKRPMFYEMKPTETVATILNYAGGFTGDAYKKAIRLVRKSGREHQVFNVDEMDYSVFRLDDGDMITIDAVLDRFENRVEVRGAVYRAGLYQLDGTVNTVKQLIKKAEGLRGDAFLNRVIIDREHEDLSHEIIAIDLGGLLNGTIADIPLQKNDILYIPSITDLKEEETVAIYGEVANPGTFLFSKNMTIEDLLVQAGGLLEEAATTRVEVTRRIKDPKSTSFSSVLGKTFTFDIKDGFIVGGNAENFYLEPFDACLLYTSPSPRDSTSS
;
A
#
# COMPACT_ATOMS: atom_id res chain seq x y z
N ASP A 1 21.90 29.42 7.63
CA ASP A 1 22.16 30.68 8.36
C ASP A 1 21.00 31.71 8.32
N ASP A 2 20.06 31.60 7.42
CA ASP A 2 19.00 32.62 7.27
C ASP A 2 17.66 32.27 7.95
N VAL A 3 17.47 31.05 8.41
CA VAL A 3 16.22 30.60 9.06
C VAL A 3 16.24 30.87 10.57
N GLU A 4 17.38 30.75 11.23
CA GLU A 4 17.53 31.07 12.65
C GLU A 4 17.44 32.58 12.94
N SER A 5 17.80 33.42 11.97
CA SER A 5 17.79 34.87 12.18
C SER A 5 16.39 35.51 12.11
N ARG A 6 15.40 34.85 11.45
CA ARG A 6 14.04 35.41 11.33
C ARG A 6 13.20 35.27 12.60
N GLY A 7 13.42 34.20 13.40
CA GLY A 7 12.69 34.01 14.67
C GLY A 7 13.13 34.90 15.82
N LEU A 8 14.37 35.42 15.77
CA LEU A 8 14.97 36.24 16.86
C LEU A 8 14.83 37.74 16.63
N ARG A 9 14.45 38.20 15.44
CA ARG A 9 14.47 39.64 15.10
C ARG A 9 13.38 40.47 15.79
N ASP A 10 12.27 39.85 16.24
CA ASP A 10 11.12 40.56 16.80
C ASP A 10 10.80 40.18 18.26
N VAL A 11 11.76 39.63 19.00
CA VAL A 11 11.53 39.25 20.38
C VAL A 11 11.76 40.47 21.27
N TYR A 12 10.66 40.98 21.82
CA TYR A 12 10.71 42.02 22.86
C TYR A 12 11.25 41.42 24.16
N LYS A 13 12.23 42.06 24.74
CA LYS A 13 12.80 41.68 26.02
C LYS A 13 11.84 42.02 27.14
N ARG A 14 11.67 41.11 28.06
CA ARG A 14 10.81 41.27 29.24
C ARG A 14 11.60 41.01 30.52
N GLN A 15 11.05 41.44 31.64
CA GLN A 15 11.62 41.14 32.96
C GLN A 15 11.84 39.62 33.14
N GLY A 16 12.93 39.23 33.74
CA GLY A 16 13.29 37.82 33.98
C GLY A 16 14.06 37.14 32.86
N ASP A 17 14.16 37.73 31.65
CA ASP A 17 15.03 37.23 30.59
C ASP A 17 16.50 37.44 30.95
N GLU A 18 17.35 36.44 30.76
CA GLU A 18 18.80 36.62 30.84
C GLU A 18 19.32 37.18 29.54
N VAL A 19 20.18 38.18 29.64
CA VAL A 19 20.92 38.77 28.54
C VAL A 19 22.40 38.55 28.70
N ILE A 20 23.06 38.19 27.63
CA ILE A 20 24.52 38.06 27.55
C ILE A 20 25.01 39.16 26.61
N ILE A 21 25.88 39.97 27.13
CA ILE A 21 26.55 41.06 26.38
C ILE A 21 28.00 40.67 26.23
N ASP A 22 28.38 40.31 25.00
CA ASP A 22 29.75 39.98 24.65
C ASP A 22 30.43 41.20 24.02
N ILE A 23 31.62 41.50 24.49
CA ILE A 23 32.51 42.52 23.96
C ILE A 23 33.78 41.80 23.55
N TRP A 24 34.19 41.97 22.31
CA TRP A 24 35.43 41.36 21.80
C TRP A 24 36.23 42.37 20.95
N GLY A 25 37.52 42.06 20.75
CA GLY A 25 38.49 42.88 20.02
C GLY A 25 39.60 43.34 20.97
N ALA A 26 39.93 44.64 21.00
CA ALA A 26 40.92 45.17 21.92
C ALA A 26 40.51 45.13 23.40
N SER A 27 39.22 44.98 23.67
CA SER A 27 38.63 44.72 24.99
C SER A 27 37.80 43.45 24.96
N GLU A 28 38.06 42.51 25.86
CA GLU A 28 37.28 41.29 25.99
C GLU A 28 36.53 41.29 27.32
N ASN A 29 35.21 41.17 27.28
CA ASN A 29 34.37 41.03 28.44
C ASN A 29 33.03 40.36 28.09
N THR A 30 32.54 39.49 28.94
CA THR A 30 31.20 38.89 28.83
C THR A 30 30.43 39.24 30.09
N ILE A 31 29.30 39.92 29.91
CA ILE A 31 28.42 40.35 31.00
C ILE A 31 27.13 39.53 30.88
N ARG A 32 26.80 38.76 31.91
CA ARG A 32 25.53 38.03 32.04
C ARG A 32 24.66 38.70 33.09
N GLN A 33 23.46 39.09 32.74
CA GLN A 33 22.55 39.80 33.65
C GLN A 33 21.10 39.39 33.34
N THR A 34 20.32 39.28 34.40
CA THR A 34 18.86 39.11 34.27
C THR A 34 18.18 40.46 34.29
N ILE A 35 17.24 40.67 33.40
CA ILE A 35 16.46 41.92 33.34
C ILE A 35 15.61 42.01 34.62
N SER A 36 15.80 43.07 35.38
CA SER A 36 15.08 43.33 36.63
C SER A 36 13.58 43.55 36.39
N PRO A 37 12.73 43.50 37.45
CA PRO A 37 11.31 43.85 37.36
C PRO A 37 11.05 45.25 36.78
N GLU A 38 11.99 46.16 36.96
CA GLU A 38 11.97 47.54 36.46
C GLU A 38 12.38 47.61 34.95
N GLY A 39 12.69 46.47 34.34
CA GLY A 39 13.10 46.40 32.93
C GLY A 39 14.54 46.80 32.66
N THR A 40 15.39 46.85 33.69
CA THR A 40 16.78 47.30 33.61
C THR A 40 17.78 46.17 33.87
N ILE A 41 18.98 46.32 33.33
CA ILE A 41 20.19 45.59 33.75
C ILE A 41 21.17 46.54 34.38
N LEU A 42 21.98 46.08 35.35
CA LEU A 42 23.01 46.89 35.97
C LEU A 42 24.35 46.61 35.31
N VAL A 43 24.83 47.60 34.55
CA VAL A 43 26.15 47.50 33.90
C VAL A 43 27.16 48.32 34.64
N ARG A 44 28.28 47.66 35.01
CA ARG A 44 29.34 48.30 35.72
C ARG A 44 29.99 49.48 34.90
N GLY A 45 29.96 50.68 35.42
CA GLY A 45 30.44 51.87 34.72
C GLY A 45 29.38 52.67 33.96
N LEU A 46 28.19 52.06 33.62
CA LEU A 46 27.08 52.77 33.01
C LEU A 46 25.87 52.94 33.95
N GLY A 47 25.84 52.12 35.04
CA GLY A 47 24.63 52.08 35.88
C GLY A 47 23.49 51.28 35.33
N PRO A 48 22.22 51.60 35.70
CA PRO A 48 21.05 50.89 35.21
C PRO A 48 20.76 51.24 33.75
N VAL A 49 20.67 50.23 32.91
CA VAL A 49 20.39 50.32 31.46
C VAL A 49 19.03 49.69 31.19
N HIS A 50 18.09 50.48 30.70
CA HIS A 50 16.72 49.98 30.40
C HIS A 50 16.68 49.26 29.06
N LEU A 51 16.23 48.00 29.10
CA LEU A 51 16.16 47.13 27.91
C LEU A 51 14.76 46.57 27.66
N SER A 52 13.85 46.71 28.63
CA SER A 52 12.48 46.19 28.47
C SER A 52 11.73 46.90 27.34
N GLY A 53 10.96 46.12 26.55
CA GLY A 53 10.23 46.64 25.39
C GLY A 53 11.06 46.88 24.13
N MET A 54 12.38 46.64 24.16
CA MET A 54 13.21 46.71 22.95
C MET A 54 13.35 45.34 22.29
N THR A 55 13.40 45.33 20.97
CA THR A 55 13.83 44.15 20.20
C THR A 55 15.33 43.91 20.41
N VAL A 56 15.81 42.70 20.07
CA VAL A 56 17.25 42.40 20.15
C VAL A 56 18.06 43.37 19.28
N LYS A 57 17.55 43.74 18.13
CA LYS A 57 18.21 44.68 17.21
C LYS A 57 18.30 46.09 17.78
N GLU A 58 17.19 46.62 18.32
CA GLU A 58 17.15 47.95 18.98
C GLU A 58 18.08 48.00 20.19
N ALA A 59 18.06 46.94 21.02
CA ALA A 59 18.91 46.84 22.16
C ALA A 59 20.40 46.75 21.79
N ASN A 60 20.77 46.04 20.74
CA ASN A 60 22.15 46.05 20.24
C ASN A 60 22.60 47.45 19.82
N SER A 61 21.78 48.14 19.03
CA SER A 61 22.09 49.52 18.60
C SER A 61 22.16 50.49 19.78
N PHE A 62 21.28 50.31 20.78
CA PHE A 62 21.28 51.11 21.99
C PHE A 62 22.52 50.85 22.83
N LEU A 63 22.87 49.58 23.07
CA LEU A 63 24.03 49.18 23.85
C LEU A 63 25.33 49.62 23.17
N GLN A 64 25.46 49.52 21.86
CA GLN A 64 26.61 49.98 21.11
C GLN A 64 26.85 51.48 21.39
N ARG A 65 25.81 52.29 21.41
CA ARG A 65 25.88 53.72 21.72
C ARG A 65 26.23 53.97 23.20
N GLU A 66 25.64 53.23 24.13
CA GLU A 66 25.89 53.45 25.56
C GLU A 66 27.27 52.93 25.98
N PHE A 67 27.70 51.78 25.48
CA PHE A 67 29.03 51.22 25.79
C PHE A 67 30.17 52.00 25.12
N SER A 68 29.91 52.71 24.03
CA SER A 68 30.89 53.60 23.45
C SER A 68 31.34 54.73 24.37
N LYS A 69 30.54 55.03 25.40
CA LYS A 69 30.90 56.05 26.41
C LYS A 69 31.95 55.56 27.38
N ILE A 70 32.10 54.24 27.57
CA ILE A 70 33.05 53.65 28.52
C ILE A 70 34.15 52.82 27.86
N TYR A 71 33.91 52.32 26.63
CA TYR A 71 34.88 51.58 25.85
C TYR A 71 35.27 52.37 24.61
N SER A 72 36.44 52.99 24.61
CA SER A 72 36.92 53.84 23.53
C SER A 72 37.12 53.03 22.20
N GLY A 73 37.28 51.71 22.30
CA GLY A 73 37.46 50.84 21.14
C GLY A 73 36.17 50.55 20.35
N ILE A 74 34.98 50.87 20.91
CA ILE A 74 33.68 50.65 20.25
C ILE A 74 33.32 51.82 19.31
N SER A 75 33.85 53.00 19.59
CA SER A 75 33.59 54.20 18.79
C SER A 75 34.92 54.88 18.46
N GLY A 76 35.08 55.35 17.25
CA GLY A 76 36.27 56.06 16.76
C GLY A 76 36.39 55.96 15.24
N THR A 77 37.44 56.56 14.71
CA THR A 77 37.75 56.51 13.26
C THR A 77 38.18 55.11 12.80
N GLU A 78 38.66 54.26 13.72
CA GLU A 78 38.98 52.85 13.51
C GLU A 78 38.51 52.05 14.73
N PRO A 79 37.25 51.58 14.77
CA PRO A 79 36.74 50.77 15.89
C PRO A 79 37.46 49.41 15.89
N ASN A 80 38.06 49.06 17.05
CA ASN A 80 38.80 47.83 17.27
C ASN A 80 38.14 46.88 18.29
N SER A 81 36.93 47.20 18.71
CA SER A 81 36.10 46.36 19.57
C SER A 81 34.66 46.38 19.11
N GLU A 82 34.01 45.24 19.21
CA GLU A 82 32.60 45.06 18.86
C GLU A 82 31.81 44.63 20.10
N ILE A 83 30.54 44.96 20.13
CA ILE A 83 29.59 44.55 21.17
C ILE A 83 28.37 43.90 20.57
N LYS A 84 27.95 42.81 21.17
CA LYS A 84 26.72 42.09 20.77
C LYS A 84 25.95 41.65 22.00
N LEU A 85 24.67 41.89 22.00
CA LEU A 85 23.75 41.34 22.97
C LEU A 85 23.04 40.11 22.35
N THR A 86 23.08 39.01 23.09
CA THR A 86 22.35 37.79 22.83
C THR A 86 21.43 37.49 24.01
N LEU A 87 20.42 36.69 23.80
CA LEU A 87 19.61 36.17 24.91
C LEU A 87 20.31 34.94 25.46
N GLY A 88 20.43 34.89 26.78
CA GLY A 88 20.90 33.75 27.54
C GLY A 88 19.76 32.78 27.83
N ASP A 89 19.63 32.35 29.08
CA ASP A 89 18.53 31.49 29.49
C ASP A 89 17.18 32.21 29.36
N ILE A 90 16.26 31.52 28.72
CA ILE A 90 14.89 32.02 28.51
C ILE A 90 14.11 31.77 29.78
N ARG A 91 13.46 32.82 30.30
CA ARG A 91 12.58 32.69 31.46
C ARG A 91 11.53 31.64 31.26
N THR A 92 11.10 31.00 32.30
CA THR A 92 9.95 30.12 32.33
C THR A 92 8.67 30.89 32.69
N ILE A 93 7.55 30.35 32.23
CA ILE A 93 6.20 30.81 32.58
C ILE A 93 5.45 29.67 33.21
N GLN A 94 4.55 29.95 34.11
CA GLN A 94 3.58 29.00 34.64
C GLN A 94 2.23 29.23 34.00
N ILE A 95 1.65 28.13 33.51
CA ILE A 95 0.32 28.11 32.90
C ILE A 95 -0.50 26.99 33.51
N ASN A 96 -1.82 27.07 33.39
CA ASN A 96 -2.72 26.00 33.78
C ASN A 96 -3.35 25.37 32.55
N ILE A 97 -3.43 24.04 32.53
CA ILE A 97 -4.11 23.29 31.48
C ILE A 97 -5.23 22.48 32.13
N MET A 98 -6.46 22.74 31.72
CA MET A 98 -7.66 22.20 32.33
C MET A 98 -8.61 21.62 31.28
N GLY A 99 -9.65 20.91 31.73
CA GLY A 99 -10.65 20.29 30.87
C GLY A 99 -10.19 18.94 30.34
N GLU A 100 -10.58 18.63 29.11
CA GLU A 100 -10.47 17.30 28.52
C GLU A 100 -9.09 17.04 27.90
N VAL A 101 -8.04 17.10 28.73
CA VAL A 101 -6.67 16.75 28.38
C VAL A 101 -6.22 15.48 29.11
N SER A 102 -5.16 14.84 28.61
CA SER A 102 -4.66 13.60 29.22
C SER A 102 -4.14 13.80 30.64
N VAL A 103 -3.44 14.88 30.89
CA VAL A 103 -2.91 15.23 32.22
C VAL A 103 -3.21 16.71 32.51
N PRO A 104 -4.31 17.03 33.17
CA PRO A 104 -4.60 18.42 33.60
C PRO A 104 -3.67 18.84 34.73
N GLY A 105 -3.33 20.11 34.80
CA GLY A 105 -2.48 20.65 35.85
C GLY A 105 -1.77 21.96 35.51
N THR A 106 -0.87 22.37 36.42
CA THR A 106 0.00 23.54 36.22
C THR A 106 1.32 23.11 35.61
N TYR A 107 1.73 23.81 34.57
CA TYR A 107 2.94 23.50 33.80
C TYR A 107 3.88 24.68 33.77
N THR A 108 5.15 24.38 33.98
CA THR A 108 6.24 25.36 33.82
C THR A 108 6.85 25.13 32.43
N LEU A 109 6.74 26.12 31.56
CA LEU A 109 7.18 26.09 30.18
C LEU A 109 8.11 27.27 29.86
N SER A 110 8.86 27.18 28.77
CA SER A 110 9.61 28.32 28.25
C SER A 110 8.64 29.45 27.85
N ALA A 111 9.04 30.70 28.07
CA ALA A 111 8.27 31.89 27.63
C ALA A 111 8.04 31.96 26.12
N PHE A 112 8.70 31.12 25.33
CA PHE A 112 8.44 31.00 23.88
C PHE A 112 7.47 29.87 23.52
N SER A 113 6.96 29.16 24.51
CA SER A 113 6.03 28.07 24.28
C SER A 113 4.68 28.59 23.75
N THR A 114 4.11 27.80 22.86
CA THR A 114 2.81 28.05 22.27
C THR A 114 1.77 27.09 22.86
N VAL A 115 0.51 27.25 22.49
CA VAL A 115 -0.59 26.37 22.93
C VAL A 115 -0.32 24.92 22.54
N PHE A 116 0.20 24.65 21.33
CA PHE A 116 0.52 23.27 20.91
C PHE A 116 1.65 22.67 21.74
N HIS A 117 2.68 23.44 22.10
CA HIS A 117 3.73 22.94 23.00
C HIS A 117 3.16 22.58 24.38
N ALA A 118 2.24 23.38 24.89
CA ALA A 118 1.59 23.14 26.16
C ALA A 118 0.71 21.88 26.13
N LEU A 119 -0.13 21.74 25.11
CA LEU A 119 -0.95 20.54 24.90
C LEU A 119 -0.11 19.28 24.75
N TYR A 120 0.99 19.36 24.01
CA TYR A 120 1.92 18.24 23.87
C TYR A 120 2.52 17.82 25.22
N ARG A 121 2.89 18.78 26.06
CA ARG A 121 3.39 18.53 27.43
C ARG A 121 2.33 17.91 28.34
N ALA A 122 1.06 18.23 28.13
CA ALA A 122 -0.08 17.65 28.85
C ALA A 122 -0.50 16.27 28.32
N GLY A 123 0.23 15.70 27.36
CA GLY A 123 -0.08 14.40 26.75
C GLY A 123 -1.21 14.46 25.71
N GLY A 124 -1.56 15.65 25.25
CA GLY A 124 -2.60 15.88 24.26
C GLY A 124 -4.03 15.93 24.84
N VAL A 125 -4.99 16.00 23.94
CA VAL A 125 -6.42 15.98 24.26
C VAL A 125 -6.85 14.53 24.53
N ASN A 126 -7.72 14.29 25.49
CA ASN A 126 -8.25 12.96 25.78
C ASN A 126 -9.36 12.56 24.80
N ARG A 127 -9.97 11.37 25.01
CA ARG A 127 -10.94 10.81 24.06
C ARG A 127 -12.23 11.60 23.90
N ILE A 128 -12.62 12.39 24.88
CA ILE A 128 -13.83 13.20 24.86
C ILE A 128 -13.55 14.68 24.64
N GLY A 129 -12.27 15.05 24.56
CA GLY A 129 -11.87 16.45 24.36
C GLY A 129 -11.99 16.89 22.90
N SER A 130 -12.39 18.14 22.74
CA SER A 130 -12.51 18.80 21.47
C SER A 130 -11.13 19.19 20.91
N LEU A 131 -10.89 18.87 19.66
CA LEU A 131 -9.79 19.42 18.86
C LEU A 131 -10.15 20.72 18.16
N ARG A 132 -11.42 21.14 18.30
CA ARG A 132 -12.01 22.27 17.57
C ARG A 132 -12.44 23.43 18.45
N SER A 133 -12.33 23.26 19.79
CA SER A 133 -12.61 24.27 20.79
C SER A 133 -11.60 24.17 21.93
N ILE A 134 -10.46 24.83 21.72
CA ILE A 134 -9.38 24.95 22.70
C ILE A 134 -9.24 26.42 23.05
N LYS A 135 -9.72 26.78 24.23
CA LYS A 135 -9.78 28.16 24.68
C LYS A 135 -8.52 28.52 25.47
N VAL A 136 -7.98 29.68 25.18
CA VAL A 136 -6.96 30.33 26.00
C VAL A 136 -7.59 31.47 26.73
N VAL A 137 -7.55 31.39 28.05
CA VAL A 137 -8.07 32.43 28.95
C VAL A 137 -6.88 33.20 29.54
N ARG A 138 -6.92 34.50 29.36
CA ARG A 138 -5.91 35.46 29.89
C ARG A 138 -6.61 36.57 30.65
N ASP A 139 -6.14 36.86 31.83
CA ASP A 139 -6.75 37.88 32.70
C ASP A 139 -8.28 37.71 32.89
N GLY A 140 -8.73 36.45 33.02
CA GLY A 140 -10.14 36.08 33.20
C GLY A 140 -11.02 36.22 31.95
N LYS A 141 -10.47 36.52 30.77
CA LYS A 141 -11.19 36.65 29.52
C LYS A 141 -10.69 35.64 28.48
N THR A 142 -11.60 35.13 27.67
CA THR A 142 -11.20 34.30 26.50
C THR A 142 -10.40 35.17 25.53
N PHE A 143 -9.12 34.87 25.44
CA PHE A 143 -8.17 35.54 24.56
C PHE A 143 -8.21 34.95 23.15
N ALA A 144 -8.32 33.62 23.03
CA ALA A 144 -8.39 32.91 21.76
C ALA A 144 -9.19 31.60 21.91
N ASP A 145 -9.76 31.17 20.80
CA ASP A 145 -10.39 29.84 20.61
C ASP A 145 -9.76 29.20 19.38
N LEU A 146 -9.03 28.09 19.60
CA LEU A 146 -8.22 27.44 18.59
C LEU A 146 -8.92 26.21 18.01
N ASP A 147 -8.82 26.07 16.70
CA ASP A 147 -9.25 24.90 15.94
C ASP A 147 -8.02 24.16 15.39
N VAL A 148 -7.68 23.03 16.00
CA VAL A 148 -6.52 22.22 15.61
C VAL A 148 -6.67 21.64 14.19
N TYR A 149 -7.90 21.49 13.69
CA TYR A 149 -8.14 21.00 12.34
C TYR A 149 -7.58 21.95 11.27
N ASP A 150 -7.63 23.26 11.50
CA ASP A 150 -7.02 24.23 10.59
C ASP A 150 -5.51 24.07 10.51
N PHE A 151 -4.88 23.70 11.63
CA PHE A 151 -3.46 23.36 11.66
C PHE A 151 -3.17 22.01 10.97
N ILE A 152 -3.86 20.92 11.39
CA ILE A 152 -3.61 19.56 10.89
C ILE A 152 -3.95 19.41 9.40
N MET A 153 -5.08 20.02 8.97
CA MET A 153 -5.61 19.82 7.62
C MET A 153 -5.07 20.86 6.62
N LYS A 154 -4.76 22.06 7.08
CA LYS A 154 -4.40 23.20 6.21
C LYS A 154 -2.99 23.73 6.45
N GLY A 155 -2.28 23.25 7.49
CA GLY A 155 -0.96 23.75 7.88
C GLY A 155 -0.97 25.21 8.37
N LYS A 156 -2.12 25.72 8.77
CA LYS A 156 -2.23 27.12 9.25
C LYS A 156 -1.84 27.20 10.71
N MET A 157 -0.65 27.73 10.98
CA MET A 157 -0.17 28.01 12.34
C MET A 157 -0.61 29.38 12.87
N LYS A 158 -1.54 30.04 12.19
CA LYS A 158 -1.92 31.42 12.50
C LYS A 158 -2.54 31.58 13.89
N ASP A 159 -3.16 30.50 14.38
CA ASP A 159 -3.87 30.47 15.65
C ASP A 159 -3.03 29.85 16.79
N ASP A 160 -1.82 29.38 16.51
CA ASP A 160 -0.90 28.87 17.53
C ASP A 160 -0.22 30.06 18.26
N ILE A 161 -0.92 30.58 19.24
CA ILE A 161 -0.50 31.76 19.99
C ILE A 161 0.57 31.43 21.02
N ARG A 162 1.45 32.39 21.25
CA ARG A 162 2.45 32.36 22.33
C ARG A 162 1.79 32.58 23.68
N LEU A 163 2.11 31.70 24.63
CA LEU A 163 1.59 31.72 25.98
C LEU A 163 2.28 32.80 26.85
N GLN A 164 1.57 33.25 27.88
CA GLN A 164 2.07 34.18 28.89
C GLN A 164 1.88 33.59 30.29
N GLU A 165 2.57 34.20 31.24
CA GLU A 165 2.43 33.87 32.67
C GLU A 165 0.96 33.96 33.11
N GLY A 166 0.45 32.90 33.76
CA GLY A 166 -0.91 32.87 34.27
C GLY A 166 -1.97 32.52 33.24
N ASP A 167 -1.63 32.24 31.98
CA ASP A 167 -2.59 31.76 30.97
C ASP A 167 -3.23 30.45 31.41
N VAL A 168 -4.51 30.30 31.13
CA VAL A 168 -5.27 29.05 31.35
C VAL A 168 -5.72 28.51 30.00
N ILE A 169 -5.31 27.29 29.68
CA ILE A 169 -5.79 26.55 28.49
C ILE A 169 -6.93 25.65 28.94
N ILE A 170 -8.08 25.75 28.32
CA ILE A 170 -9.27 24.95 28.59
C ILE A 170 -9.65 24.19 27.33
N VAL A 171 -9.70 22.86 27.44
CA VAL A 171 -10.19 22.00 26.38
C VAL A 171 -11.61 21.56 26.74
N ASP A 172 -12.57 21.96 25.90
CA ASP A 172 -13.97 21.55 26.08
C ASP A 172 -14.19 20.11 25.60
N PRO A 173 -15.29 19.43 26.01
CA PRO A 173 -15.71 18.19 25.37
C PRO A 173 -16.12 18.44 23.90
N TYR A 174 -15.94 17.42 23.04
CA TYR A 174 -16.40 17.51 21.64
C TYR A 174 -17.93 17.66 21.59
N GLN A 175 -18.43 18.33 20.54
CA GLN A 175 -19.85 18.56 20.36
C GLN A 175 -20.49 17.56 19.40
N SER A 176 -19.82 17.21 18.33
CA SER A 176 -20.32 16.29 17.32
C SER A 176 -19.17 15.44 16.79
N LEU A 177 -19.33 14.13 16.89
CA LEU A 177 -18.37 13.14 16.39
C LEU A 177 -19.04 12.27 15.32
N VAL A 178 -18.51 12.28 14.13
CA VAL A 178 -19.02 11.54 12.97
C VAL A 178 -18.00 10.50 12.54
N GLU A 179 -18.49 9.28 12.33
CA GLU A 179 -17.68 8.18 11.83
C GLU A 179 -17.76 8.08 10.31
N ILE A 180 -16.63 7.94 9.65
CA ILE A 180 -16.58 7.63 8.22
C ILE A 180 -15.77 6.36 7.99
N VAL A 181 -16.38 5.40 7.28
CA VAL A 181 -15.83 4.07 7.02
C VAL A 181 -15.92 3.69 5.55
N GLY A 182 -15.25 2.61 5.17
CA GLY A 182 -15.27 2.08 3.81
C GLY A 182 -14.20 2.69 2.91
N LYS A 183 -14.56 3.04 1.67
CA LYS A 183 -13.62 3.38 0.61
C LYS A 183 -13.19 4.86 0.60
N VAL A 184 -12.65 5.30 1.72
CA VAL A 184 -11.96 6.59 1.89
C VAL A 184 -10.51 6.37 2.29
N LYS A 185 -9.67 7.38 2.08
CA LYS A 185 -8.22 7.24 2.36
C LYS A 185 -7.90 7.19 3.85
N ARG A 186 -8.69 7.87 4.70
CA ARG A 186 -8.51 7.92 6.15
C ARG A 186 -9.85 7.65 6.86
N PRO A 187 -10.26 6.38 6.97
CA PRO A 187 -11.47 6.01 7.72
C PRO A 187 -11.20 6.19 9.21
N MET A 188 -11.97 7.03 9.86
CA MET A 188 -11.88 7.31 11.31
C MET A 188 -13.04 8.20 11.77
N PHE A 189 -13.03 8.53 13.05
CA PHE A 189 -13.93 9.53 13.62
C PHE A 189 -13.39 10.94 13.37
N TYR A 190 -14.28 11.84 13.00
CA TYR A 190 -13.98 13.27 12.82
C TYR A 190 -14.93 14.12 13.65
N GLU A 191 -14.37 15.10 14.34
CA GLU A 191 -15.15 16.11 15.03
C GLU A 191 -15.68 17.13 14.02
N MET A 192 -16.99 17.26 13.95
CA MET A 192 -17.65 18.11 12.97
C MET A 192 -18.34 19.31 13.63
N LYS A 193 -18.28 20.46 12.94
CA LYS A 193 -19.07 21.65 13.33
C LYS A 193 -20.47 21.57 12.72
N PRO A 194 -21.50 22.21 13.36
CA PRO A 194 -22.88 22.14 12.88
C PRO A 194 -23.10 22.68 11.45
N THR A 195 -22.16 23.48 10.96
CA THR A 195 -22.21 24.05 9.60
C THR A 195 -21.52 23.18 8.55
N GLU A 196 -20.81 22.13 8.96
CA GLU A 196 -20.03 21.28 8.06
C GLU A 196 -20.89 20.18 7.47
N THR A 197 -20.47 19.73 6.29
CA THR A 197 -21.26 18.86 5.42
C THR A 197 -20.50 17.57 5.09
N VAL A 198 -21.15 16.67 4.38
CA VAL A 198 -20.53 15.45 3.84
C VAL A 198 -19.29 15.76 3.01
N ALA A 199 -19.30 16.82 2.19
CA ALA A 199 -18.14 17.24 1.43
C ALA A 199 -16.95 17.61 2.34
N THR A 200 -17.23 18.20 3.49
CA THR A 200 -16.20 18.59 4.46
C THR A 200 -15.53 17.37 5.08
N ILE A 201 -16.31 16.40 5.56
CA ILE A 201 -15.72 15.18 6.15
C ILE A 201 -14.97 14.34 5.13
N LEU A 202 -15.47 14.26 3.88
CA LEU A 202 -14.75 13.60 2.79
C LEU A 202 -13.38 14.26 2.54
N ASN A 203 -13.32 15.59 2.62
CA ASN A 203 -12.05 16.31 2.49
C ASN A 203 -11.10 15.98 3.68
N TYR A 204 -11.61 15.94 4.89
CA TYR A 204 -10.85 15.54 6.07
C TYR A 204 -10.35 14.09 5.97
N ALA A 205 -11.18 13.18 5.44
CA ALA A 205 -10.80 11.80 5.17
C ALA A 205 -9.80 11.63 4.00
N GLY A 206 -9.39 12.74 3.35
CA GLY A 206 -8.44 12.73 2.23
C GLY A 206 -9.07 12.33 0.89
N GLY A 207 -10.40 12.28 0.82
CA GLY A 207 -11.17 11.88 -0.35
C GLY A 207 -11.32 10.37 -0.49
N PHE A 208 -11.92 9.98 -1.60
CA PHE A 208 -12.21 8.59 -1.96
C PHE A 208 -10.95 7.79 -2.33
N THR A 209 -11.00 6.47 -2.12
CA THR A 209 -10.06 5.53 -2.75
C THR A 209 -10.37 5.36 -4.24
N GLY A 210 -9.45 4.75 -4.99
CA GLY A 210 -9.63 4.55 -6.44
C GLY A 210 -10.80 3.64 -6.80
N ASP A 211 -11.16 2.73 -5.90
CA ASP A 211 -12.22 1.74 -6.04
C ASP A 211 -13.53 2.14 -5.32
N ALA A 212 -13.65 3.40 -4.89
CA ALA A 212 -14.84 3.89 -4.21
C ALA A 212 -16.00 4.17 -5.19
N TYR A 213 -17.22 3.81 -4.79
CA TYR A 213 -18.45 4.24 -5.43
C TYR A 213 -18.78 5.67 -5.01
N LYS A 214 -18.59 6.63 -5.93
CA LYS A 214 -18.64 8.07 -5.64
C LYS A 214 -20.00 8.71 -5.83
N LYS A 215 -20.93 8.06 -6.56
CA LYS A 215 -22.22 8.65 -6.93
C LYS A 215 -23.17 8.80 -5.76
N ALA A 216 -23.07 7.94 -4.77
CA ALA A 216 -23.89 8.00 -3.55
C ALA A 216 -23.15 7.40 -2.38
N ILE A 217 -23.43 7.92 -1.19
CA ILE A 217 -22.96 7.36 0.08
C ILE A 217 -24.15 6.99 0.95
N ARG A 218 -23.94 6.06 1.86
CA ARG A 218 -24.95 5.69 2.85
C ARG A 218 -24.59 6.32 4.19
N LEU A 219 -25.53 7.02 4.78
CA LEU A 219 -25.42 7.62 6.10
C LEU A 219 -26.46 7.02 7.03
N VAL A 220 -26.05 6.62 8.21
CA VAL A 220 -26.93 6.16 9.27
C VAL A 220 -26.88 7.17 10.41
N ARG A 221 -28.05 7.72 10.74
CA ARG A 221 -28.25 8.69 11.83
C ARG A 221 -29.08 8.08 12.94
N LYS A 222 -28.72 8.36 14.18
CA LYS A 222 -29.51 7.97 15.36
C LYS A 222 -30.56 9.04 15.62
N SER A 223 -31.81 8.72 15.45
CA SER A 223 -32.93 9.65 15.65
C SER A 223 -33.64 9.33 16.95
N GLY A 224 -33.04 9.70 18.07
CA GLY A 224 -33.68 9.55 19.40
C GLY A 224 -34.02 8.10 19.76
N ARG A 225 -34.95 7.46 19.05
CA ARG A 225 -35.44 6.11 19.30
C ARG A 225 -34.96 5.05 18.32
N GLU A 226 -34.76 5.44 17.08
CA GLU A 226 -34.50 4.51 15.96
C GLU A 226 -33.35 5.02 15.11
N HIS A 227 -32.88 4.19 14.16
CA HIS A 227 -31.90 4.59 13.15
C HIS A 227 -32.64 5.06 11.90
N GLN A 228 -32.16 6.15 11.31
CA GLN A 228 -32.56 6.63 9.99
C GLN A 228 -31.42 6.39 9.01
N VAL A 229 -31.78 5.92 7.81
CA VAL A 229 -30.82 5.70 6.72
C VAL A 229 -31.04 6.77 5.67
N PHE A 230 -29.98 7.42 5.25
CA PHE A 230 -29.97 8.39 4.17
C PHE A 230 -29.05 7.86 3.06
N ASN A 231 -29.54 7.89 1.83
CA ASN A 231 -28.69 7.76 0.64
C ASN A 231 -28.44 9.17 0.14
N VAL A 232 -27.23 9.65 0.29
CA VAL A 232 -26.85 11.00 -0.08
C VAL A 232 -26.15 10.93 -1.42
N ASP A 233 -26.72 11.57 -2.44
CA ASP A 233 -26.16 11.62 -3.79
C ASP A 233 -25.00 12.61 -3.89
N GLU A 234 -24.11 12.43 -4.86
CA GLU A 234 -22.92 13.26 -5.07
C GLU A 234 -23.26 14.77 -5.15
N MET A 235 -24.40 15.10 -5.74
CA MET A 235 -24.86 16.49 -5.88
C MET A 235 -25.16 17.15 -4.53
N ASP A 236 -25.53 16.37 -3.52
CA ASP A 236 -25.95 16.85 -2.20
C ASP A 236 -24.81 16.87 -1.18
N TYR A 237 -23.61 16.34 -1.50
CA TYR A 237 -22.49 16.31 -0.55
C TYR A 237 -22.12 17.67 0.03
N SER A 238 -22.27 18.74 -0.75
CA SER A 238 -21.94 20.10 -0.31
C SER A 238 -22.99 20.75 0.58
N VAL A 239 -24.20 20.21 0.62
CA VAL A 239 -25.33 20.81 1.36
C VAL A 239 -25.83 19.93 2.51
N PHE A 240 -25.59 18.63 2.45
CA PHE A 240 -26.05 17.70 3.49
C PHE A 240 -25.23 17.88 4.77
N ARG A 241 -25.87 18.34 5.83
CA ARG A 241 -25.24 18.58 7.15
C ARG A 241 -25.19 17.31 7.97
N LEU A 242 -24.14 17.22 8.77
CA LEU A 242 -23.87 16.08 9.65
C LEU A 242 -24.27 16.40 11.08
N ASP A 243 -24.76 15.39 11.78
CA ASP A 243 -25.13 15.44 13.19
C ASP A 243 -24.26 14.51 14.03
N ASP A 244 -24.26 14.71 15.34
CA ASP A 244 -23.51 13.87 16.27
C ASP A 244 -23.93 12.41 16.20
N GLY A 245 -22.95 11.52 16.13
CA GLY A 245 -23.15 10.08 16.05
C GLY A 245 -23.55 9.56 14.66
N ASP A 246 -23.53 10.40 13.61
CA ASP A 246 -23.69 9.93 12.23
C ASP A 246 -22.58 8.97 11.84
N MET A 247 -22.96 7.92 11.12
CA MET A 247 -22.02 6.96 10.52
C MET A 247 -22.17 6.98 9.00
N ILE A 248 -21.09 7.34 8.31
CA ILE A 248 -21.02 7.39 6.85
C ILE A 248 -20.29 6.16 6.33
N THR A 249 -20.91 5.44 5.41
CA THR A 249 -20.31 4.29 4.74
C THR A 249 -20.13 4.58 3.25
N ILE A 250 -18.91 4.44 2.76
CA ILE A 250 -18.58 4.54 1.36
C ILE A 250 -18.36 3.14 0.80
N ASP A 251 -19.22 2.73 -0.13
CA ASP A 251 -19.15 1.42 -0.75
C ASP A 251 -18.07 1.39 -1.85
N ALA A 252 -17.64 0.19 -2.22
CA ALA A 252 -16.80 -0.02 -3.39
C ALA A 252 -17.62 0.00 -4.68
N VAL A 253 -16.99 0.28 -5.82
CA VAL A 253 -17.57 -0.05 -7.12
C VAL A 253 -17.82 -1.56 -7.18
N LEU A 254 -18.87 -1.96 -7.88
CA LEU A 254 -19.19 -3.38 -8.02
C LEU A 254 -18.06 -4.11 -8.74
N ASP A 255 -17.75 -5.32 -8.28
CA ASP A 255 -16.77 -6.20 -8.96
C ASP A 255 -17.40 -6.81 -10.22
N ARG A 256 -17.76 -5.93 -11.16
CA ARG A 256 -18.34 -6.24 -12.46
C ARG A 256 -17.71 -5.38 -13.53
N PHE A 257 -17.56 -5.96 -14.71
CA PHE A 257 -17.08 -5.22 -15.87
C PHE A 257 -18.27 -4.72 -16.69
N GLU A 258 -18.20 -3.51 -17.22
CA GLU A 258 -19.26 -2.95 -18.06
C GLU A 258 -19.25 -3.52 -19.47
N ASN A 259 -18.06 -3.88 -19.98
CA ASN A 259 -17.83 -4.14 -21.41
C ASN A 259 -16.73 -5.18 -21.64
N ARG A 260 -16.63 -6.21 -20.80
CA ARG A 260 -15.64 -7.27 -21.03
C ARG A 260 -16.19 -8.39 -21.90
N VAL A 261 -15.30 -8.98 -22.68
CA VAL A 261 -15.38 -10.36 -23.20
C VAL A 261 -14.05 -11.03 -22.88
N GLU A 262 -14.04 -12.33 -22.78
CA GLU A 262 -12.84 -13.10 -22.45
C GLU A 262 -12.60 -14.17 -23.50
N VAL A 263 -11.34 -14.41 -23.86
CA VAL A 263 -10.94 -15.56 -24.68
C VAL A 263 -9.96 -16.43 -23.91
N ARG A 264 -10.20 -17.73 -23.89
CA ARG A 264 -9.39 -18.74 -23.20
C ARG A 264 -8.97 -19.86 -24.15
N GLY A 265 -7.91 -20.56 -23.80
CA GLY A 265 -7.45 -21.77 -24.50
C GLY A 265 -6.45 -21.45 -25.62
N ALA A 266 -6.63 -22.12 -26.80
CA ALA A 266 -5.62 -22.17 -27.84
C ALA A 266 -5.59 -20.94 -28.76
N VAL A 267 -5.34 -19.78 -28.18
CA VAL A 267 -5.02 -18.50 -28.86
C VAL A 267 -3.65 -17.99 -28.44
N TYR A 268 -3.04 -17.10 -29.22
CA TYR A 268 -1.74 -16.55 -28.87
C TYR A 268 -1.82 -15.63 -27.65
N ARG A 269 -2.90 -14.84 -27.50
CA ARG A 269 -3.11 -13.95 -26.36
C ARG A 269 -4.48 -14.20 -25.73
N ALA A 270 -4.53 -15.16 -24.81
CA ALA A 270 -5.69 -15.38 -23.96
C ALA A 270 -5.84 -14.24 -22.92
N GLY A 271 -7.08 -13.92 -22.55
CA GLY A 271 -7.35 -12.91 -21.53
C GLY A 271 -8.61 -12.10 -21.79
N LEU A 272 -8.69 -10.97 -21.08
CA LEU A 272 -9.81 -10.04 -21.14
C LEU A 272 -9.65 -9.05 -22.29
N TYR A 273 -10.76 -8.81 -22.99
CA TYR A 273 -10.84 -7.83 -24.07
C TYR A 273 -12.04 -6.92 -23.88
N GLN A 274 -11.91 -5.71 -24.38
CA GLN A 274 -12.99 -4.75 -24.37
C GLN A 274 -13.99 -5.10 -25.47
N LEU A 275 -15.27 -5.22 -25.09
CA LEU A 275 -16.39 -5.24 -26.05
C LEU A 275 -16.68 -3.79 -26.46
N ASP A 276 -16.31 -3.46 -27.69
CA ASP A 276 -16.48 -2.12 -28.26
C ASP A 276 -16.82 -2.21 -29.76
N GLY A 277 -16.79 -1.09 -30.48
CA GLY A 277 -17.04 -1.07 -31.92
C GLY A 277 -16.04 -1.87 -32.77
N THR A 278 -14.89 -2.26 -32.20
CA THR A 278 -13.80 -2.99 -32.88
C THR A 278 -13.81 -4.49 -32.57
N VAL A 279 -14.39 -4.89 -31.44
CA VAL A 279 -14.51 -6.29 -30.98
C VAL A 279 -15.97 -6.56 -30.62
N ASN A 280 -16.76 -6.99 -31.61
CA ASN A 280 -18.17 -7.29 -31.44
C ASN A 280 -18.51 -8.71 -31.84
N THR A 281 -17.60 -9.45 -32.48
CA THR A 281 -17.83 -10.79 -33.00
C THR A 281 -16.70 -11.74 -32.67
N VAL A 282 -16.94 -13.04 -32.77
CA VAL A 282 -15.95 -14.09 -32.53
C VAL A 282 -14.70 -13.93 -33.41
N LYS A 283 -14.86 -13.63 -34.70
CA LYS A 283 -13.72 -13.40 -35.61
C LYS A 283 -12.87 -12.21 -35.18
N GLN A 284 -13.52 -11.11 -34.80
CA GLN A 284 -12.83 -9.91 -34.39
C GLN A 284 -12.07 -10.14 -33.07
N LEU A 285 -12.68 -10.89 -32.12
CA LEU A 285 -12.01 -11.24 -30.86
C LEU A 285 -10.77 -12.10 -31.11
N ILE A 286 -10.89 -13.15 -31.93
CA ILE A 286 -9.76 -14.01 -32.28
C ILE A 286 -8.65 -13.22 -32.99
N LYS A 287 -9.02 -12.35 -33.92
CA LYS A 287 -8.04 -11.45 -34.58
C LYS A 287 -7.34 -10.55 -33.57
N LYS A 288 -8.07 -10.02 -32.61
CA LYS A 288 -7.50 -9.17 -31.55
C LYS A 288 -6.59 -9.96 -30.61
N ALA A 289 -6.87 -11.26 -30.42
CA ALA A 289 -6.05 -12.21 -29.67
C ALA A 289 -4.83 -12.72 -30.46
N GLU A 290 -4.48 -12.05 -31.58
CA GLU A 290 -3.37 -12.39 -32.49
C GLU A 290 -3.52 -13.76 -33.19
N GLY A 291 -4.74 -14.32 -33.20
CA GLY A 291 -5.05 -15.54 -33.90
C GLY A 291 -5.01 -16.80 -33.04
N LEU A 292 -5.21 -17.92 -33.72
CA LEU A 292 -5.24 -19.24 -33.13
C LEU A 292 -3.88 -19.88 -33.08
N ARG A 293 -3.61 -20.64 -32.02
CA ARG A 293 -2.43 -21.51 -31.94
C ARG A 293 -2.61 -22.70 -32.90
N GLY A 294 -1.50 -23.30 -33.32
CA GLY A 294 -1.51 -24.43 -34.26
C GLY A 294 -2.16 -25.71 -33.70
N ASP A 295 -2.32 -25.79 -32.39
CA ASP A 295 -2.99 -26.89 -31.67
C ASP A 295 -4.47 -26.63 -31.37
N ALA A 296 -5.07 -25.56 -31.91
CA ALA A 296 -6.45 -25.22 -31.67
C ALA A 296 -7.41 -26.26 -32.25
N PHE A 297 -8.39 -26.74 -31.45
CA PHE A 297 -9.44 -27.64 -31.88
C PHE A 297 -10.65 -26.83 -32.36
N LEU A 298 -10.87 -26.83 -33.68
CA LEU A 298 -11.81 -25.91 -34.33
C LEU A 298 -13.25 -26.47 -34.42
N ASN A 299 -13.43 -27.79 -34.30
CA ASN A 299 -14.73 -28.40 -34.53
C ASN A 299 -15.75 -28.12 -33.44
N ARG A 300 -15.30 -27.77 -32.25
CA ARG A 300 -16.18 -27.45 -31.12
C ARG A 300 -15.54 -26.45 -30.19
N VAL A 301 -15.75 -25.19 -30.46
CA VAL A 301 -15.46 -24.06 -29.61
C VAL A 301 -16.74 -23.70 -28.87
N ILE A 302 -16.63 -23.16 -27.66
CA ILE A 302 -17.78 -22.79 -26.85
C ILE A 302 -17.73 -21.33 -26.44
N ILE A 303 -18.90 -20.68 -26.46
CA ILE A 303 -19.12 -19.43 -25.73
C ILE A 303 -19.92 -19.79 -24.48
N ASP A 304 -19.39 -19.41 -23.32
CA ASP A 304 -20.15 -19.39 -22.07
C ASP A 304 -20.73 -17.98 -21.93
N ARG A 305 -22.04 -17.87 -22.04
CA ARG A 305 -22.78 -16.61 -21.99
C ARG A 305 -23.56 -16.49 -20.70
N GLU A 306 -23.29 -15.43 -19.96
CA GLU A 306 -24.02 -15.06 -18.75
C GLU A 306 -25.24 -14.19 -19.12
N HIS A 307 -26.44 -14.60 -18.75
CA HIS A 307 -27.67 -13.82 -18.89
C HIS A 307 -27.89 -12.86 -17.73
N GLU A 308 -28.87 -11.96 -17.84
CA GLU A 308 -29.19 -10.96 -16.80
C GLU A 308 -29.65 -11.61 -15.47
N ASP A 309 -30.25 -12.80 -15.53
CA ASP A 309 -30.66 -13.58 -14.37
C ASP A 309 -29.52 -14.42 -13.75
N LEU A 310 -28.29 -14.21 -14.22
CA LEU A 310 -27.08 -14.95 -13.84
C LEU A 310 -27.08 -16.43 -14.24
N SER A 311 -27.99 -16.86 -15.08
CA SER A 311 -27.93 -18.18 -15.70
C SER A 311 -26.87 -18.21 -16.81
N HIS A 312 -26.30 -19.39 -17.05
CA HIS A 312 -25.27 -19.58 -18.08
C HIS A 312 -25.82 -20.41 -19.25
N GLU A 313 -25.53 -19.99 -20.47
CA GLU A 313 -25.83 -20.71 -21.71
C GLU A 313 -24.51 -21.08 -22.41
N ILE A 314 -24.40 -22.34 -22.83
CA ILE A 314 -23.28 -22.81 -23.64
C ILE A 314 -23.67 -22.81 -25.11
N ILE A 315 -23.02 -21.99 -25.90
CA ILE A 315 -23.18 -21.90 -27.34
C ILE A 315 -22.01 -22.62 -28.01
N ALA A 316 -22.27 -23.78 -28.62
CA ALA A 316 -21.24 -24.53 -29.34
C ALA A 316 -21.09 -24.02 -30.78
N ILE A 317 -19.84 -23.86 -31.21
CA ILE A 317 -19.48 -23.27 -32.51
C ILE A 317 -18.53 -24.20 -33.25
N ASP A 318 -18.84 -24.47 -34.53
CA ASP A 318 -17.82 -24.95 -35.47
C ASP A 318 -17.00 -23.73 -35.94
N LEU A 319 -15.86 -23.53 -35.29
CA LEU A 319 -15.01 -22.39 -35.60
C LEU A 319 -14.36 -22.50 -36.98
N GLY A 320 -14.10 -23.73 -37.46
CA GLY A 320 -13.59 -23.97 -38.82
C GLY A 320 -14.55 -23.45 -39.88
N GLY A 321 -15.83 -23.82 -39.76
CA GLY A 321 -16.89 -23.33 -40.63
C GLY A 321 -17.09 -21.83 -40.54
N LEU A 322 -17.00 -21.26 -39.35
CA LEU A 322 -17.11 -19.83 -39.13
C LEU A 322 -15.94 -19.05 -39.78
N LEU A 323 -14.71 -19.50 -39.64
CA LEU A 323 -13.53 -18.85 -40.23
C LEU A 323 -13.55 -18.93 -41.78
N ASN A 324 -13.98 -20.06 -42.33
CA ASN A 324 -14.09 -20.25 -43.76
C ASN A 324 -15.30 -19.53 -44.40
N GLY A 325 -16.19 -18.95 -43.59
CA GLY A 325 -17.36 -18.20 -44.05
C GLY A 325 -18.57 -19.06 -44.40
N THR A 326 -18.56 -20.38 -44.09
CA THR A 326 -19.74 -21.28 -44.27
C THR A 326 -20.77 -21.08 -43.16
N ILE A 327 -20.33 -20.57 -41.99
CA ILE A 327 -21.18 -20.21 -40.87
C ILE A 327 -21.07 -18.70 -40.66
N ALA A 328 -22.17 -18.05 -40.34
CA ALA A 328 -22.23 -16.64 -40.04
C ALA A 328 -21.43 -16.33 -38.74
N ASP A 329 -20.76 -15.19 -38.71
CA ASP A 329 -20.04 -14.74 -37.54
C ASP A 329 -21.01 -14.47 -36.37
N ILE A 330 -20.62 -14.83 -35.17
CA ILE A 330 -21.47 -14.76 -33.98
C ILE A 330 -21.18 -13.46 -33.22
N PRO A 331 -22.22 -12.66 -32.95
CA PRO A 331 -22.07 -11.47 -32.13
C PRO A 331 -21.82 -11.87 -30.68
N LEU A 332 -20.82 -11.18 -30.09
CA LEU A 332 -20.47 -11.31 -28.67
C LEU A 332 -21.33 -10.39 -27.81
N GLN A 333 -21.64 -10.86 -26.63
CA GLN A 333 -22.30 -10.10 -25.58
C GLN A 333 -21.35 -9.83 -24.42
N LYS A 334 -21.74 -8.90 -23.58
CA LYS A 334 -21.02 -8.60 -22.34
C LYS A 334 -20.88 -9.87 -21.49
N ASN A 335 -19.71 -10.06 -20.94
CA ASN A 335 -19.29 -11.21 -20.12
C ASN A 335 -19.18 -12.55 -20.86
N ASP A 336 -19.36 -12.61 -22.19
CA ASP A 336 -19.09 -13.83 -22.94
C ASP A 336 -17.66 -14.32 -22.72
N ILE A 337 -17.49 -15.60 -22.48
CA ILE A 337 -16.22 -16.29 -22.41
C ILE A 337 -16.10 -17.23 -23.59
N LEU A 338 -15.24 -16.92 -24.55
CA LEU A 338 -14.91 -17.77 -25.69
C LEU A 338 -13.81 -18.74 -25.26
N TYR A 339 -14.12 -20.03 -25.20
CA TYR A 339 -13.15 -21.07 -24.91
C TYR A 339 -12.83 -21.89 -26.16
N ILE A 340 -11.58 -21.89 -26.58
CA ILE A 340 -11.03 -22.60 -27.71
C ILE A 340 -10.15 -23.74 -27.21
N PRO A 341 -10.61 -25.00 -27.21
CA PRO A 341 -9.84 -26.12 -26.72
C PRO A 341 -8.56 -26.34 -27.53
N SER A 342 -7.52 -26.86 -26.88
CA SER A 342 -6.39 -27.43 -27.59
C SER A 342 -6.63 -28.90 -27.93
N ILE A 343 -6.10 -29.36 -29.05
CA ILE A 343 -6.11 -30.79 -29.42
C ILE A 343 -5.39 -31.62 -28.32
N THR A 344 -4.39 -31.04 -27.70
CA THR A 344 -3.64 -31.68 -26.59
C THR A 344 -4.49 -31.80 -25.32
N ASP A 345 -5.33 -30.81 -25.02
CA ASP A 345 -6.23 -30.85 -23.85
C ASP A 345 -7.33 -31.93 -23.98
N LEU A 346 -7.67 -32.33 -25.21
CA LEU A 346 -8.69 -33.31 -25.50
C LEU A 346 -8.17 -34.75 -25.61
N LYS A 347 -6.84 -34.89 -25.58
CA LYS A 347 -6.18 -36.20 -25.59
C LYS A 347 -5.54 -36.45 -24.21
N GLU A 348 -5.55 -37.73 -23.82
CA GLU A 348 -4.74 -38.17 -22.69
C GLU A 348 -3.26 -37.87 -23.00
N GLU A 349 -2.55 -37.29 -22.04
CA GLU A 349 -1.14 -36.95 -22.19
C GLU A 349 -0.35 -38.23 -22.47
N GLU A 350 0.30 -38.26 -23.62
CA GLU A 350 1.05 -39.45 -24.06
C GLU A 350 2.34 -39.51 -23.23
N THR A 351 2.47 -40.54 -22.39
CA THR A 351 3.60 -40.74 -21.51
C THR A 351 4.22 -42.12 -21.70
N VAL A 352 5.48 -42.29 -21.25
CA VAL A 352 6.18 -43.57 -21.10
C VAL A 352 6.70 -43.65 -19.69
N ALA A 353 6.76 -44.84 -19.14
CA ALA A 353 7.25 -45.05 -17.76
C ALA A 353 8.51 -45.93 -17.74
N ILE A 354 9.40 -45.61 -16.79
CA ILE A 354 10.57 -46.42 -16.53
C ILE A 354 10.72 -46.67 -15.02
N TYR A 355 10.96 -47.92 -14.67
CA TYR A 355 11.08 -48.35 -13.28
C TYR A 355 12.26 -49.30 -13.12
N GLY A 356 12.73 -49.49 -11.89
CA GLY A 356 13.87 -50.37 -11.54
C GLY A 356 15.15 -49.58 -11.39
N GLU A 357 16.27 -50.16 -11.79
CA GLU A 357 17.64 -49.67 -11.51
C GLU A 357 18.08 -48.53 -12.41
N VAL A 358 17.35 -47.42 -12.35
CA VAL A 358 17.68 -46.15 -12.99
C VAL A 358 17.79 -45.04 -11.96
N ALA A 359 18.51 -43.95 -12.27
CA ALA A 359 18.77 -42.90 -11.33
C ALA A 359 17.46 -42.16 -10.92
N ASN A 360 16.52 -41.95 -11.85
CA ASN A 360 15.26 -41.32 -11.60
C ASN A 360 14.09 -42.12 -12.21
N PRO A 361 13.60 -43.17 -11.51
CA PRO A 361 12.43 -43.92 -11.98
C PRO A 361 11.18 -43.06 -11.98
N GLY A 362 10.31 -43.22 -12.97
CA GLY A 362 9.07 -42.47 -13.06
C GLY A 362 8.47 -42.47 -14.43
N THR A 363 7.56 -41.50 -14.65
CA THR A 363 6.83 -41.31 -15.91
C THR A 363 7.37 -40.07 -16.62
N PHE A 364 7.62 -40.19 -17.92
CA PHE A 364 8.19 -39.16 -18.79
C PHE A 364 7.26 -38.91 -19.95
N LEU A 365 7.35 -37.71 -20.52
CA LEU A 365 6.59 -37.36 -21.72
C LEU A 365 7.07 -38.18 -22.91
N PHE A 366 6.13 -38.76 -23.64
CA PHE A 366 6.42 -39.48 -24.87
C PHE A 366 6.74 -38.52 -26.02
N SER A 367 7.78 -38.85 -26.77
CA SER A 367 8.14 -38.16 -28.01
C SER A 367 8.19 -39.17 -29.17
N LYS A 368 7.79 -38.72 -30.39
CA LYS A 368 7.89 -39.58 -31.58
C LYS A 368 9.33 -40.05 -31.79
N ASN A 369 9.48 -41.31 -32.20
CA ASN A 369 10.75 -41.97 -32.45
C ASN A 369 11.64 -42.14 -31.21
N MET A 370 11.05 -42.06 -30.03
CA MET A 370 11.74 -42.23 -28.75
C MET A 370 12.16 -43.70 -28.61
N THR A 371 13.40 -43.94 -28.28
CA THR A 371 13.97 -45.25 -28.00
C THR A 371 14.07 -45.53 -26.49
N ILE A 372 14.43 -46.76 -26.11
CA ILE A 372 14.69 -47.10 -24.70
C ILE A 372 15.91 -46.33 -24.19
N GLU A 373 16.93 -46.17 -25.03
CA GLU A 373 18.13 -45.41 -24.69
C GLU A 373 17.82 -43.95 -24.41
N ASP A 374 16.94 -43.33 -25.21
CA ASP A 374 16.49 -41.94 -24.99
C ASP A 374 15.77 -41.80 -23.65
N LEU A 375 14.92 -42.79 -23.31
CA LEU A 375 14.23 -42.82 -22.04
C LEU A 375 15.21 -43.03 -20.86
N LEU A 376 16.21 -43.88 -21.03
CA LEU A 376 17.29 -44.09 -20.02
C LEU A 376 18.05 -42.80 -19.79
N VAL A 377 18.43 -42.07 -20.84
CA VAL A 377 19.11 -40.79 -20.71
C VAL A 377 18.24 -39.79 -19.92
N GLN A 378 16.93 -39.70 -20.22
CA GLN A 378 16.00 -38.82 -19.49
C GLN A 378 15.84 -39.26 -18.01
N ALA A 379 15.91 -40.56 -17.73
CA ALA A 379 15.88 -41.10 -16.38
C ALA A 379 17.23 -40.95 -15.63
N GLY A 380 18.24 -40.31 -16.23
CA GLY A 380 19.52 -40.05 -15.59
C GLY A 380 20.52 -41.22 -15.67
N GLY A 381 20.23 -42.23 -16.49
CA GLY A 381 21.09 -43.38 -16.72
C GLY A 381 20.83 -44.53 -15.76
N LEU A 382 21.65 -45.59 -15.94
CA LEU A 382 21.63 -46.78 -15.10
C LEU A 382 22.39 -46.54 -13.79
N LEU A 383 21.95 -47.17 -12.71
CA LEU A 383 22.74 -47.22 -11.46
C LEU A 383 23.92 -48.22 -11.61
N GLU A 384 25.00 -48.04 -10.83
CA GLU A 384 26.23 -48.86 -10.91
C GLU A 384 25.96 -50.35 -10.75
N GLU A 385 24.95 -50.74 -9.99
CA GLU A 385 24.51 -52.12 -9.76
C GLU A 385 23.80 -52.76 -10.97
N ALA A 386 23.45 -51.95 -11.97
CA ALA A 386 22.71 -52.37 -13.16
C ALA A 386 23.58 -52.68 -14.40
N ALA A 387 24.87 -52.90 -14.25
CA ALA A 387 25.86 -53.04 -15.34
C ALA A 387 25.56 -54.17 -16.37
N THR A 388 24.71 -55.13 -16.05
CA THR A 388 24.17 -56.13 -16.96
C THR A 388 22.70 -56.36 -16.63
N THR A 389 21.82 -55.60 -17.27
CA THR A 389 20.42 -55.53 -16.91
C THR A 389 19.57 -55.96 -18.05
N ARG A 390 18.49 -56.63 -17.73
CA ARG A 390 17.42 -56.98 -18.66
C ARG A 390 16.33 -55.89 -18.55
N VAL A 391 15.96 -55.35 -19.68
CA VAL A 391 14.79 -54.44 -19.80
C VAL A 391 13.62 -55.18 -20.37
N GLU A 392 12.49 -55.09 -19.68
CA GLU A 392 11.21 -55.54 -20.18
C GLU A 392 10.33 -54.30 -20.48
N VAL A 393 9.92 -54.18 -21.74
CA VAL A 393 8.97 -53.17 -22.18
C VAL A 393 7.59 -53.81 -22.30
N THR A 394 6.69 -53.36 -21.45
CA THR A 394 5.28 -53.78 -21.48
C THR A 394 4.46 -52.73 -22.27
N ARG A 395 3.92 -53.16 -23.41
CA ARG A 395 3.07 -52.35 -24.29
C ARG A 395 1.62 -52.74 -24.11
N ARG A 396 0.76 -51.73 -23.88
CA ARG A 396 -0.68 -51.90 -23.77
C ARG A 396 -1.29 -52.06 -25.15
N ILE A 397 -1.89 -53.20 -25.45
CA ILE A 397 -2.62 -53.43 -26.67
C ILE A 397 -4.10 -53.09 -26.40
N LYS A 398 -4.62 -51.97 -27.00
CA LYS A 398 -6.03 -51.70 -27.02
C LYS A 398 -6.65 -52.46 -28.19
N ASP A 399 -7.50 -53.47 -27.89
CA ASP A 399 -8.37 -54.06 -28.92
C ASP A 399 -9.60 -53.15 -29.13
N PRO A 400 -9.69 -52.40 -30.23
CA PRO A 400 -10.84 -51.50 -30.52
C PRO A 400 -12.15 -52.20 -30.71
N LYS A 401 -12.17 -53.53 -30.82
CA LYS A 401 -13.37 -54.37 -31.04
C LYS A 401 -13.88 -55.06 -29.78
N SER A 402 -13.15 -54.97 -28.69
CA SER A 402 -13.54 -55.60 -27.43
C SER A 402 -14.53 -54.72 -26.66
N THR A 403 -15.74 -55.24 -26.47
CA THR A 403 -16.79 -54.63 -25.61
C THR A 403 -16.67 -55.03 -24.15
N SER A 404 -15.66 -55.83 -23.77
CA SER A 404 -15.45 -56.27 -22.39
C SER A 404 -14.30 -55.50 -21.72
N PHE A 405 -14.55 -55.08 -20.49
CA PHE A 405 -13.62 -54.29 -19.66
C PHE A 405 -12.31 -55.03 -19.26
N SER A 406 -12.12 -56.26 -19.64
CA SER A 406 -11.06 -57.14 -19.11
C SER A 406 -9.95 -57.53 -20.08
N SER A 407 -9.92 -57.08 -21.31
CA SER A 407 -8.87 -57.48 -22.27
C SER A 407 -7.84 -56.38 -22.55
N VAL A 408 -7.13 -55.98 -21.54
CA VAL A 408 -5.82 -55.34 -21.75
C VAL A 408 -4.80 -56.48 -21.87
N LEU A 409 -4.57 -56.96 -23.09
CA LEU A 409 -3.43 -57.81 -23.38
C LEU A 409 -2.20 -56.91 -23.47
N GLY A 410 -1.27 -57.07 -22.51
CA GLY A 410 0.06 -56.46 -22.58
C GLY A 410 0.94 -57.34 -23.46
N LYS A 411 1.67 -56.77 -24.39
CA LYS A 411 2.73 -57.43 -25.11
C LYS A 411 4.06 -57.04 -24.45
N THR A 412 4.82 -58.02 -23.97
CA THR A 412 6.12 -57.75 -23.35
C THR A 412 7.24 -58.01 -24.36
N PHE A 413 8.13 -57.07 -24.48
CA PHE A 413 9.35 -57.15 -25.26
C PHE A 413 10.53 -57.14 -24.26
N THR A 414 11.53 -57.98 -24.54
CA THR A 414 12.66 -58.12 -23.65
C THR A 414 13.94 -57.82 -24.39
N PHE A 415 14.78 -57.02 -23.79
CA PHE A 415 16.08 -56.58 -24.32
C PHE A 415 17.15 -56.72 -23.25
N ASP A 416 18.39 -57.05 -23.68
CA ASP A 416 19.57 -57.05 -22.82
C ASP A 416 20.29 -55.73 -22.99
N ILE A 417 20.62 -55.07 -21.87
CA ILE A 417 21.35 -53.80 -21.87
C ILE A 417 22.77 -54.07 -21.31
N LYS A 418 23.76 -53.55 -22.00
CA LYS A 418 25.14 -53.49 -21.55
C LYS A 418 25.66 -52.06 -21.72
N ASP A 419 26.27 -51.55 -20.64
CA ASP A 419 26.84 -50.18 -20.62
C ASP A 419 25.86 -49.07 -21.05
N GLY A 420 24.56 -49.24 -20.78
CA GLY A 420 23.49 -48.27 -21.13
C GLY A 420 22.95 -48.37 -22.56
N PHE A 421 23.45 -49.36 -23.37
CA PHE A 421 23.01 -49.59 -24.72
C PHE A 421 22.36 -50.97 -24.86
N ILE A 422 21.40 -51.11 -25.72
CA ILE A 422 20.77 -52.42 -26.03
C ILE A 422 21.77 -53.27 -26.83
N VAL A 423 22.00 -54.47 -26.36
CA VAL A 423 22.90 -55.44 -26.98
C VAL A 423 22.10 -56.68 -27.42
N GLY A 424 22.01 -56.90 -28.73
CA GLY A 424 21.42 -58.10 -29.31
C GLY A 424 19.89 -58.08 -29.52
N GLY A 425 19.42 -58.74 -30.55
CA GLY A 425 18.02 -58.83 -30.94
C GLY A 425 17.66 -57.78 -32.01
N ASN A 426 16.41 -57.79 -32.50
CA ASN A 426 15.88 -56.83 -33.49
C ASN A 426 15.77 -55.37 -32.94
N ALA A 427 16.73 -54.92 -32.17
CA ALA A 427 16.65 -53.70 -31.38
C ALA A 427 16.99 -52.44 -32.18
N GLU A 428 17.65 -52.54 -33.32
CA GLU A 428 18.09 -51.37 -34.12
C GLU A 428 16.92 -50.48 -34.61
N ASN A 429 15.65 -50.84 -34.41
CA ASN A 429 14.47 -50.09 -34.81
C ASN A 429 13.31 -50.21 -33.79
N PHE A 430 13.58 -50.50 -32.51
CA PHE A 430 12.49 -50.51 -31.53
C PHE A 430 12.21 -49.13 -30.98
N TYR A 431 11.08 -48.60 -31.37
CA TYR A 431 10.54 -47.32 -30.86
C TYR A 431 9.52 -47.56 -29.78
N LEU A 432 9.61 -46.79 -28.71
CA LEU A 432 8.56 -46.76 -27.69
C LEU A 432 7.26 -46.23 -28.28
N GLU A 433 6.15 -46.70 -27.76
CA GLU A 433 4.82 -46.20 -28.06
C GLU A 433 4.24 -45.53 -26.81
N PRO A 434 3.24 -44.63 -26.93
CA PRO A 434 2.58 -44.04 -25.78
C PRO A 434 2.08 -45.09 -24.80
N PHE A 435 2.30 -44.83 -23.53
CA PHE A 435 1.96 -45.68 -22.37
C PHE A 435 2.77 -47.00 -22.28
N ASP A 436 3.90 -47.13 -22.96
CA ASP A 436 4.84 -48.21 -22.71
C ASP A 436 5.45 -48.04 -21.31
N ALA A 437 5.61 -49.17 -20.61
CA ALA A 437 6.27 -49.21 -19.33
C ALA A 437 7.54 -50.07 -19.41
N CYS A 438 8.68 -49.50 -19.15
CA CYS A 438 9.98 -50.16 -19.11
C CYS A 438 10.32 -50.58 -17.68
N LEU A 439 10.64 -51.82 -17.44
CA LEU A 439 11.04 -52.34 -16.17
C LEU A 439 12.47 -52.92 -16.27
N LEU A 440 13.39 -52.40 -15.47
CA LEU A 440 14.77 -52.84 -15.42
C LEU A 440 14.98 -53.75 -14.22
N TYR A 441 15.42 -54.97 -14.50
CA TYR A 441 15.70 -55.93 -13.45
C TYR A 441 17.19 -56.03 -13.19
N THR A 442 17.56 -56.15 -11.92
CA THR A 442 18.92 -56.58 -11.54
C THR A 442 19.13 -58.07 -11.90
N SER A 443 20.33 -58.42 -12.35
CA SER A 443 20.71 -59.84 -12.40
C SER A 443 20.59 -60.43 -11.01
N PRO A 444 19.97 -61.63 -10.84
CA PRO A 444 19.91 -62.25 -9.55
C PRO A 444 21.34 -62.49 -9.03
N SER A 445 21.60 -62.03 -7.80
CA SER A 445 22.91 -62.21 -7.14
C SER A 445 23.27 -63.69 -7.14
N PRO A 446 24.54 -64.09 -7.41
CA PRO A 446 24.98 -65.49 -7.34
C PRO A 446 24.78 -66.16 -5.99
N ARG A 447 24.33 -65.45 -4.96
CA ARG A 447 24.03 -65.93 -3.62
C ARG A 447 22.68 -66.61 -3.45
N ASP A 448 21.75 -66.39 -4.37
CA ASP A 448 20.38 -66.93 -4.24
C ASP A 448 20.21 -68.30 -4.91
N SER A 449 21.27 -68.85 -5.50
CA SER A 449 21.27 -70.18 -6.15
C SER A 449 21.73 -71.36 -5.27
N THR A 450 21.88 -71.16 -3.94
CA THR A 450 22.26 -72.22 -3.02
C THR A 450 21.29 -72.35 -1.84
N SER A 451 20.07 -72.79 -2.12
CA SER A 451 19.21 -73.46 -1.14
C SER A 451 18.11 -74.21 -1.86
N SER A 452 18.42 -75.40 -2.22
CA SER A 452 17.46 -76.50 -2.40
C SER A 452 18.02 -77.78 -1.76
#